data_6444ef751800665f54824b5b1bf5ef17
#
_entry.id   6444ef751800665f54824b5b1bf5ef17
#
_cell.length_a   1.000
_cell.length_b   1.000
_cell.length_c   1.000
_cell.angle_alpha   90.00
_cell.angle_beta   90.00
_cell.angle_gamma   90.00
#
_symmetry.space_group_name_H-M   'P 1'
#
loop_
_entity.id
_entity.type
_entity.pdbx_description
1 polymer ?
#
loop_
_entity_poly.entity_id
_entity_poly.type
_entity_poly.pdbx_seq_one_letter_code
_entity_poly.pdbx_strand_id
1 'polypeptide(L)'
;YLCDSCQQEVTAYPPEQFCPGCGKPIADCFCGDGLAYDRAVVLSVYAGAGRSGVLSMKSGKSLHFGRFCGDQLGRRIVADPVLSGYDLVMPVPMSRRKLRKRCCNPAAVLAKEIAAVTRIPYKGDLLRDNGTGKVQHTLSAAARRENTAQFSAKPVSLKGYRILLCDDVLTTGSTMNCCAALLKAQGAAEVTAVAATTTQLQKTKPND
;
A
#
# COMPACT_ATOMS: atom_id res chain seq x y z
N TYR A 1 -10.62 -11.76 14.88
CA TYR A 1 -11.65 -10.99 14.17
C TYR A 1 -11.73 -9.60 14.78
N LEU A 2 -12.13 -8.59 13.99
CA LEU A 2 -12.50 -7.27 14.50
C LEU A 2 -13.91 -7.36 15.08
N CYS A 3 -14.23 -6.55 16.11
CA CYS A 3 -15.62 -6.39 16.56
C CYS A 3 -16.45 -5.64 15.49
N ASP A 4 -17.77 -5.79 15.53
CA ASP A 4 -18.66 -5.27 14.50
C ASP A 4 -18.55 -3.76 14.34
N SER A 5 -18.43 -2.99 15.43
CA SER A 5 -18.25 -1.54 15.38
C SER A 5 -16.96 -1.14 14.66
N CYS A 6 -15.83 -1.83 14.92
CA CYS A 6 -14.58 -1.57 14.20
C CYS A 6 -14.67 -1.94 12.72
N GLN A 7 -15.37 -3.04 12.38
CA GLN A 7 -15.60 -3.44 10.99
C GLN A 7 -16.41 -2.35 10.26
N GLN A 8 -17.52 -1.92 10.84
CA GLN A 8 -18.38 -0.87 10.29
C GLN A 8 -17.61 0.43 10.08
N GLU A 9 -16.81 0.86 11.06
CA GLU A 9 -16.01 2.08 10.95
C GLU A 9 -14.97 1.97 9.81
N VAL A 10 -14.28 0.84 9.67
CA VAL A 10 -13.26 0.62 8.63
C VAL A 10 -13.88 0.54 7.24
N THR A 11 -15.08 -0.01 7.10
CA THR A 11 -15.77 -0.17 5.82
C THR A 11 -16.73 0.98 5.48
N ALA A 12 -16.84 1.99 6.35
CA ALA A 12 -17.72 3.14 6.14
C ALA A 12 -17.32 4.06 4.98
N TYR A 13 -16.17 3.81 4.36
CA TYR A 13 -15.62 4.66 3.29
C TYR A 13 -15.88 4.03 1.93
N PRO A 14 -16.86 4.53 1.15
CA PRO A 14 -17.09 4.05 -0.21
C PRO A 14 -15.89 4.40 -1.11
N PRO A 15 -15.63 3.59 -2.17
CA PRO A 15 -14.48 3.77 -3.05
C PRO A 15 -14.36 5.18 -3.64
N GLU A 16 -15.50 5.81 -3.94
CA GLU A 16 -15.61 7.11 -4.58
C GLU A 16 -15.07 8.26 -3.72
N GLN A 17 -14.87 8.03 -2.42
CA GLN A 17 -14.24 9.02 -1.54
C GLN A 17 -12.72 9.11 -1.74
N PHE A 18 -12.11 8.13 -2.42
CA PHE A 18 -10.68 8.09 -2.67
C PHE A 18 -10.36 8.37 -4.12
N CYS A 19 -9.32 9.16 -4.36
CA CYS A 19 -8.82 9.40 -5.70
C CYS A 19 -8.25 8.09 -6.29
N PRO A 20 -8.73 7.63 -7.46
CA PRO A 20 -8.26 6.39 -8.08
C PRO A 20 -6.81 6.48 -8.57
N GLY A 21 -6.25 7.67 -8.69
CA GLY A 21 -4.85 7.87 -9.07
C GLY A 21 -3.91 7.79 -7.87
N CYS A 22 -4.10 8.62 -6.84
CA CYS A 22 -3.15 8.69 -5.72
C CYS A 22 -3.61 7.99 -4.42
N GLY A 23 -4.86 7.52 -4.33
CA GLY A 23 -5.41 6.82 -3.15
C GLY A 23 -5.70 7.73 -1.94
N LYS A 24 -5.60 9.03 -2.09
CA LYS A 24 -5.99 9.99 -1.05
C LYS A 24 -7.49 10.25 -1.07
N PRO A 25 -8.08 10.70 0.05
CA PRO A 25 -9.40 11.31 -0.02
C PRO A 25 -9.43 12.36 -1.12
N ILE A 26 -10.54 12.46 -1.86
CA ILE A 26 -10.63 13.38 -3.01
C ILE A 26 -10.27 14.82 -2.63
N ALA A 27 -10.71 15.26 -1.45
CA ALA A 27 -10.39 16.60 -0.92
C ALA A 27 -8.88 16.84 -0.67
N ASP A 28 -8.10 15.76 -0.53
CA ASP A 28 -6.67 15.78 -0.25
C ASP A 28 -5.84 15.26 -1.44
N CYS A 29 -6.47 15.14 -2.63
CA CYS A 29 -5.82 14.59 -3.82
C CYS A 29 -4.59 15.43 -4.21
N PHE A 30 -3.49 14.71 -4.48
CA PHE A 30 -2.24 15.30 -4.98
C PHE A 30 -1.76 14.61 -6.28
N CYS A 31 -2.68 14.17 -7.12
CA CYS A 31 -2.36 13.64 -8.44
C CYS A 31 -1.62 14.69 -9.28
N GLY A 32 -0.36 14.93 -8.91
CA GLY A 32 0.57 15.69 -9.70
C GLY A 32 1.46 14.75 -10.49
N ASP A 33 2.29 15.34 -11.36
CA ASP A 33 3.25 14.62 -12.18
C ASP A 33 4.21 13.79 -11.33
N GLY A 34 4.38 12.53 -11.66
CA GLY A 34 5.47 11.70 -11.14
C GLY A 34 5.09 10.54 -10.25
N LEU A 35 3.84 10.08 -10.23
CA LEU A 35 3.49 8.78 -9.66
C LEU A 35 3.94 7.67 -10.63
N ALA A 36 4.68 6.68 -10.10
CA ALA A 36 5.12 5.52 -10.86
C ALA A 36 4.08 4.37 -10.85
N TYR A 37 3.13 4.41 -9.93
CA TYR A 37 1.97 3.52 -9.97
C TYR A 37 0.83 4.19 -10.74
N ASP A 38 0.05 3.37 -11.42
CA ASP A 38 -0.98 3.83 -12.38
C ASP A 38 -2.33 4.09 -11.69
N ARG A 39 -2.60 3.38 -10.59
CA ARG A 39 -3.86 3.41 -9.84
C ARG A 39 -3.62 3.23 -8.36
N ALA A 40 -4.62 3.59 -7.55
CA ALA A 40 -4.65 3.29 -6.13
C ALA A 40 -6.03 2.79 -5.68
N VAL A 41 -6.03 1.77 -4.83
CA VAL A 41 -7.22 1.21 -4.17
C VAL A 41 -6.98 1.25 -2.68
N VAL A 42 -7.86 1.95 -1.95
CA VAL A 42 -7.74 2.13 -0.50
C VAL A 42 -9.05 1.74 0.18
N LEU A 43 -8.97 1.10 1.34
CA LEU A 43 -10.16 0.68 2.07
C LEU A 43 -10.68 1.76 3.01
N SER A 44 -9.81 2.42 3.76
CA SER A 44 -10.18 3.28 4.89
C SER A 44 -9.21 4.44 5.06
N VAL A 45 -9.53 5.35 5.97
CA VAL A 45 -8.61 6.40 6.42
C VAL A 45 -7.80 5.95 7.62
N TYR A 46 -6.61 6.54 7.81
CA TYR A 46 -5.74 6.30 8.97
C TYR A 46 -6.22 7.10 10.19
N ALA A 47 -7.42 6.78 10.68
CA ALA A 47 -8.05 7.37 11.86
C ALA A 47 -8.79 6.27 12.64
N GLY A 48 -9.24 6.55 13.85
CA GLY A 48 -10.07 5.68 14.66
C GLY A 48 -9.64 4.20 14.66
N ALA A 49 -10.54 3.31 14.27
CA ALA A 49 -10.30 1.87 14.17
C ALA A 49 -9.21 1.53 13.13
N GLY A 50 -9.14 2.27 12.02
CA GLY A 50 -8.09 2.10 11.00
C GLY A 50 -6.69 2.34 11.58
N ARG A 51 -6.50 3.45 12.31
CA ARG A 51 -5.23 3.76 12.99
C ARG A 51 -4.89 2.72 14.06
N SER A 52 -5.85 2.38 14.90
CA SER A 52 -5.66 1.41 16.00
C SER A 52 -5.29 0.03 15.47
N GLY A 53 -5.94 -0.43 14.40
CA GLY A 53 -5.67 -1.69 13.73
C GLY A 53 -4.27 -1.75 13.12
N VAL A 54 -3.84 -0.70 12.42
CA VAL A 54 -2.47 -0.60 11.87
C VAL A 54 -1.42 -0.62 13.00
N LEU A 55 -1.64 0.11 14.08
CA LEU A 55 -0.72 0.13 15.22
C LEU A 55 -0.63 -1.24 15.91
N SER A 56 -1.76 -1.95 16.01
CA SER A 56 -1.80 -3.32 16.56
C SER A 56 -0.98 -4.29 15.71
N MET A 57 -1.08 -4.23 14.37
CA MET A 57 -0.23 -5.02 13.48
C MET A 57 1.25 -4.65 13.63
N LYS A 58 1.57 -3.36 13.65
CA LYS A 58 2.96 -2.87 13.75
C LYS A 58 3.63 -3.23 15.08
N SER A 59 2.86 -3.40 16.14
CA SER A 59 3.35 -3.86 17.45
C SER A 59 3.44 -5.37 17.58
N GLY A 60 2.98 -6.13 16.57
CA GLY A 60 2.92 -7.60 16.61
C GLY A 60 1.82 -8.17 17.49
N LYS A 61 0.94 -7.33 18.05
CA LYS A 61 -0.15 -7.76 18.96
C LYS A 61 -1.24 -8.56 18.23
N SER A 62 -1.60 -8.15 17.01
CA SER A 62 -2.66 -8.81 16.26
C SER A 62 -2.52 -8.57 14.76
N LEU A 63 -2.79 -9.61 13.97
CA LEU A 63 -2.84 -9.55 12.51
C LEU A 63 -4.27 -9.49 11.96
N HIS A 64 -5.27 -9.50 12.83
CA HIS A 64 -6.69 -9.57 12.41
C HIS A 64 -7.10 -8.38 11.54
N PHE A 65 -6.59 -7.18 11.84
CA PHE A 65 -6.87 -6.00 11.02
C PHE A 65 -6.38 -6.17 9.58
N GLY A 66 -5.14 -6.62 9.39
CA GLY A 66 -4.57 -6.83 8.06
C GLY A 66 -5.31 -7.90 7.26
N ARG A 67 -5.71 -8.99 7.92
CA ARG A 67 -6.53 -10.04 7.30
C ARG A 67 -7.91 -9.52 6.91
N PHE A 68 -8.59 -8.82 7.81
CA PHE A 68 -9.88 -8.20 7.51
C PHE A 68 -9.80 -7.23 6.33
N CYS A 69 -8.84 -6.30 6.36
CA CYS A 69 -8.67 -5.36 5.25
C CYS A 69 -8.31 -6.07 3.94
N GLY A 70 -7.49 -7.13 3.99
CA GLY A 70 -7.14 -7.93 2.83
C GLY A 70 -8.33 -8.66 2.22
N ASP A 71 -9.21 -9.24 3.04
CA ASP A 71 -10.47 -9.85 2.58
C ASP A 71 -11.36 -8.80 1.89
N GLN A 72 -11.60 -7.66 2.54
CA GLN A 72 -12.45 -6.59 2.00
C GLN A 72 -11.90 -6.02 0.68
N LEU A 73 -10.60 -5.76 0.61
CA LEU A 73 -9.93 -5.27 -0.62
C LEU A 73 -9.93 -6.35 -1.71
N GLY A 74 -9.68 -7.61 -1.36
CA GLY A 74 -9.74 -8.72 -2.29
C GLY A 74 -11.12 -8.86 -2.92
N ARG A 75 -12.19 -8.80 -2.14
CA ARG A 75 -13.58 -8.81 -2.62
C ARG A 75 -13.89 -7.61 -3.53
N ARG A 76 -13.42 -6.42 -3.16
CA ARG A 76 -13.57 -5.21 -3.99
C ARG A 76 -12.87 -5.37 -5.34
N ILE A 77 -11.64 -5.92 -5.35
CA ILE A 77 -10.87 -6.17 -6.57
C ILE A 77 -11.57 -7.18 -7.48
N VAL A 78 -12.13 -8.27 -6.91
CA VAL A 78 -12.88 -9.27 -7.68
C VAL A 78 -14.17 -8.70 -8.25
N ALA A 79 -14.85 -7.82 -7.53
CA ALA A 79 -16.13 -7.24 -7.93
C ALA A 79 -16.01 -6.11 -8.97
N ASP A 80 -14.83 -5.50 -9.10
CA ASP A 80 -14.61 -4.37 -10.01
C ASP A 80 -13.94 -4.84 -11.32
N PRO A 81 -14.66 -4.81 -12.47
CA PRO A 81 -14.09 -5.21 -13.77
C PRO A 81 -12.85 -4.42 -14.17
N VAL A 82 -12.71 -3.15 -13.73
CA VAL A 82 -11.54 -2.31 -14.00
C VAL A 82 -10.30 -2.85 -13.29
N LEU A 83 -10.47 -3.56 -12.18
CA LEU A 83 -9.41 -4.18 -11.40
C LEU A 83 -9.20 -5.67 -11.74
N SER A 84 -9.63 -6.12 -12.91
CA SER A 84 -9.44 -7.51 -13.39
C SER A 84 -8.09 -7.69 -14.10
N GLY A 85 -7.65 -8.95 -14.25
CA GLY A 85 -6.49 -9.32 -15.07
C GLY A 85 -5.13 -8.95 -14.49
N TYR A 86 -4.97 -8.93 -13.16
CA TYR A 86 -3.66 -8.83 -12.51
C TYR A 86 -2.97 -10.19 -12.44
N ASP A 87 -1.64 -10.17 -12.59
CA ASP A 87 -0.79 -11.36 -12.63
C ASP A 87 -0.14 -11.68 -11.28
N LEU A 88 0.13 -10.65 -10.47
CA LEU A 88 0.83 -10.79 -9.20
C LEU A 88 0.26 -9.87 -8.11
N VAL A 89 0.26 -10.38 -6.88
CA VAL A 89 0.10 -9.59 -5.65
C VAL A 89 1.43 -9.56 -4.91
N MET A 90 1.90 -8.37 -4.57
CA MET A 90 3.19 -8.16 -3.93
C MET A 90 3.07 -7.20 -2.74
N PRO A 91 3.80 -7.44 -1.63
CA PRO A 91 3.92 -6.47 -0.56
C PRO A 91 5.04 -5.45 -0.84
N VAL A 92 4.86 -4.23 -0.37
CA VAL A 92 5.97 -3.32 -0.11
C VAL A 92 6.94 -4.01 0.86
N PRO A 93 8.26 -4.05 0.56
CA PRO A 93 9.21 -4.78 1.38
C PRO A 93 9.48 -4.06 2.70
N MET A 94 9.88 -4.84 3.70
CA MET A 94 10.31 -4.35 5.00
C MET A 94 11.73 -4.78 5.30
N SER A 95 12.54 -3.86 5.86
CA SER A 95 13.93 -4.17 6.23
C SER A 95 14.01 -5.29 7.28
N ARG A 96 15.07 -6.09 7.21
CA ARG A 96 15.32 -7.20 8.15
C ARG A 96 15.31 -6.72 9.61
N ARG A 97 15.83 -5.52 9.88
CA ARG A 97 15.81 -4.92 11.22
C ARG A 97 14.39 -4.68 11.73
N LYS A 98 13.52 -4.08 10.88
CA LYS A 98 12.11 -3.85 11.21
C LYS A 98 11.35 -5.17 11.35
N LEU A 99 11.63 -6.14 10.46
CA LEU A 99 10.98 -7.45 10.48
C LEU A 99 11.29 -8.21 11.79
N ARG A 100 12.57 -8.22 12.24
CA ARG A 100 12.94 -8.81 13.53
C ARG A 100 12.24 -8.15 14.73
N LYS A 101 12.02 -6.83 14.67
CA LYS A 101 11.36 -6.08 15.74
C LYS A 101 9.84 -6.28 15.76
N ARG A 102 9.22 -6.48 14.58
CA ARG A 102 7.76 -6.55 14.42
C ARG A 102 7.20 -7.97 14.24
N CYS A 103 8.09 -8.97 14.09
CA CYS A 103 7.77 -10.38 13.81
C CYS A 103 7.08 -10.63 12.45
N CYS A 104 6.51 -9.62 11.81
CA CYS A 104 5.88 -9.73 10.49
C CYS A 104 5.96 -8.42 9.71
N ASN A 105 5.74 -8.52 8.39
CA ASN A 105 5.49 -7.38 7.53
C ASN A 105 3.97 -7.19 7.39
N PRO A 106 3.36 -6.08 7.88
CA PRO A 106 1.93 -5.82 7.75
C PRO A 106 1.44 -5.81 6.29
N ALA A 107 2.24 -5.24 5.39
CA ALA A 107 1.95 -5.25 3.95
C ALA A 107 1.88 -6.69 3.39
N ALA A 108 2.73 -7.60 3.88
CA ALA A 108 2.70 -9.00 3.46
C ALA A 108 1.48 -9.75 4.01
N VAL A 109 0.98 -9.40 5.19
CA VAL A 109 -0.28 -9.95 5.71
C VAL A 109 -1.45 -9.56 4.82
N LEU A 110 -1.56 -8.27 4.49
CA LEU A 110 -2.57 -7.73 3.59
C LEU A 110 -2.49 -8.41 2.19
N ALA A 111 -1.31 -8.44 1.59
CA ALA A 111 -1.09 -8.98 0.26
C ALA A 111 -1.43 -10.49 0.16
N LYS A 112 -1.09 -11.28 1.19
CA LYS A 112 -1.43 -12.72 1.22
C LYS A 112 -2.94 -12.95 1.28
N GLU A 113 -3.66 -12.14 2.05
CA GLU A 113 -5.11 -12.25 2.14
C GLU A 113 -5.79 -11.86 0.82
N ILE A 114 -5.33 -10.75 0.20
CA ILE A 114 -5.80 -10.35 -1.13
C ILE A 114 -5.55 -11.48 -2.14
N ALA A 115 -4.35 -12.06 -2.15
CA ALA A 115 -4.01 -13.17 -3.04
C ALA A 115 -4.91 -14.40 -2.84
N ALA A 116 -5.23 -14.72 -1.58
CA ALA A 116 -6.14 -15.83 -1.25
C ALA A 116 -7.56 -15.61 -1.78
N VAL A 117 -8.10 -14.39 -1.62
CA VAL A 117 -9.45 -14.03 -2.08
C VAL A 117 -9.53 -13.92 -3.61
N THR A 118 -8.54 -13.26 -4.23
CA THR A 118 -8.53 -13.01 -5.68
C THR A 118 -8.01 -14.18 -6.50
N ARG A 119 -7.34 -15.15 -5.87
CA ARG A 119 -6.59 -16.25 -6.48
C ARG A 119 -5.45 -15.80 -7.39
N ILE A 120 -5.01 -14.54 -7.27
CA ILE A 120 -3.85 -14.02 -7.97
C ILE A 120 -2.58 -14.50 -7.24
N PRO A 121 -1.54 -14.97 -7.96
CA PRO A 121 -0.29 -15.44 -7.34
C PRO A 121 0.37 -14.39 -6.44
N TYR A 122 0.76 -14.79 -5.22
CA TYR A 122 1.54 -13.97 -4.29
C TYR A 122 3.04 -14.09 -4.56
N LYS A 123 3.75 -12.95 -4.62
CA LYS A 123 5.21 -12.88 -4.72
C LYS A 123 5.76 -11.86 -3.72
N GLY A 124 6.39 -12.33 -2.65
CA GLY A 124 6.88 -11.46 -1.56
C GLY A 124 8.38 -11.20 -1.56
N ASP A 125 9.13 -11.67 -2.57
CA ASP A 125 10.60 -11.72 -2.56
C ASP A 125 11.27 -10.97 -3.73
N LEU A 126 10.50 -10.35 -4.62
CA LEU A 126 11.04 -9.59 -5.76
C LEU A 126 11.60 -8.23 -5.37
N LEU A 127 11.01 -7.58 -4.37
CA LEU A 127 11.48 -6.32 -3.82
C LEU A 127 12.20 -6.53 -2.49
N ARG A 128 13.19 -5.68 -2.19
CA ARG A 128 13.94 -5.66 -0.92
C ARG A 128 14.05 -4.24 -0.38
N ASP A 129 13.92 -4.08 0.94
CA ASP A 129 14.30 -2.88 1.69
C ASP A 129 15.71 -3.09 2.24
N ASN A 130 16.69 -2.36 1.71
CA ASN A 130 18.12 -2.47 2.06
C ASN A 130 18.43 -1.82 3.43
N GLY A 131 17.47 -1.11 4.02
CA GLY A 131 17.60 -0.53 5.36
C GLY A 131 18.50 0.71 5.47
N THR A 132 18.94 1.27 4.37
CA THR A 132 19.94 2.36 4.31
C THR A 132 19.35 3.78 4.32
N GLY A 133 18.01 3.93 4.22
CA GLY A 133 17.38 5.24 4.03
C GLY A 133 16.76 5.83 5.30
N LYS A 134 17.10 7.07 5.63
CA LYS A 134 16.16 7.99 6.27
C LYS A 134 15.23 8.47 5.18
N VAL A 135 13.93 8.15 5.28
CA VAL A 135 12.91 8.68 4.36
C VAL A 135 12.89 10.20 4.53
N GLN A 136 13.53 10.93 3.62
CA GLN A 136 13.38 12.38 3.54
C GLN A 136 12.13 12.67 2.72
N HIS A 137 11.21 13.44 3.29
CA HIS A 137 9.92 13.79 2.70
C HIS A 137 10.01 14.92 1.65
N THR A 138 11.18 15.14 1.04
CA THR A 138 11.39 16.20 0.05
C THR A 138 11.28 15.69 -1.37
N LEU A 139 10.50 16.37 -2.20
CA LEU A 139 10.18 16.03 -3.60
C LEU A 139 11.30 16.37 -4.61
N SER A 140 12.55 16.57 -4.16
CA SER A 140 13.66 16.93 -5.05
C SER A 140 14.19 15.71 -5.85
N ALA A 141 14.79 15.97 -7.02
CA ALA A 141 15.41 14.93 -7.87
C ALA A 141 16.53 14.17 -7.14
N ALA A 142 17.23 14.80 -6.18
CA ALA A 142 18.23 14.18 -5.33
C ALA A 142 17.57 13.18 -4.33
N ALA A 143 16.44 13.53 -3.73
CA ALA A 143 15.68 12.66 -2.84
C ALA A 143 15.12 11.41 -3.57
N ARG A 144 14.82 11.53 -4.86
CA ARG A 144 14.41 10.37 -5.70
C ARG A 144 15.57 9.37 -5.86
N ARG A 145 16.81 9.83 -6.03
CA ARG A 145 18.01 8.96 -6.13
C ARG A 145 18.36 8.30 -4.80
N GLU A 146 18.23 9.00 -3.68
CA GLU A 146 18.47 8.42 -2.34
C GLU A 146 17.38 7.39 -1.98
N ASN A 147 16.13 7.62 -2.35
CA ASN A 147 15.04 6.67 -2.15
C ASN A 147 15.18 5.40 -3.00
N THR A 148 15.77 5.49 -4.21
CA THR A 148 16.11 4.29 -5.02
C THR A 148 17.22 3.45 -4.37
N ALA A 149 18.13 4.03 -3.59
CA ALA A 149 19.13 3.27 -2.83
C ALA A 149 18.52 2.48 -1.65
N GLN A 150 17.38 2.93 -1.11
CA GLN A 150 16.68 2.23 -0.01
C GLN A 150 16.05 0.92 -0.48
N PHE A 151 15.51 0.87 -1.70
CA PHE A 151 14.83 -0.30 -2.23
C PHE A 151 15.59 -0.87 -3.42
N SER A 152 15.50 -2.17 -3.62
CA SER A 152 16.02 -2.86 -4.81
C SER A 152 15.03 -3.92 -5.27
N ALA A 153 15.09 -4.24 -6.57
CA ALA A 153 14.36 -5.35 -7.17
C ALA A 153 15.33 -6.45 -7.60
N LYS A 154 14.92 -7.71 -7.50
CA LYS A 154 15.64 -8.82 -8.13
C LYS A 154 15.61 -8.62 -9.65
N PRO A 155 16.68 -8.91 -10.37
CA PRO A 155 16.72 -8.82 -11.82
C PRO A 155 15.82 -9.93 -12.42
N VAL A 156 14.60 -9.58 -12.80
CA VAL A 156 13.62 -10.47 -13.41
C VAL A 156 12.81 -9.70 -14.43
N SER A 157 12.48 -10.30 -15.57
CA SER A 157 11.60 -9.65 -16.53
C SER A 157 10.16 -9.70 -16.02
N LEU A 158 9.55 -8.53 -15.87
CA LEU A 158 8.14 -8.36 -15.56
C LEU A 158 7.37 -7.79 -16.78
N LYS A 159 7.91 -8.01 -17.99
CA LYS A 159 7.33 -7.48 -19.23
C LYS A 159 5.88 -7.90 -19.38
N GLY A 160 5.00 -6.91 -19.44
CA GLY A 160 3.56 -7.09 -19.61
C GLY A 160 2.78 -7.41 -18.35
N TYR A 161 3.44 -7.63 -17.21
CA TYR A 161 2.76 -7.96 -15.95
C TYR A 161 1.97 -6.78 -15.40
N ARG A 162 0.77 -7.08 -14.89
CA ARG A 162 -0.07 -6.18 -14.10
C ARG A 162 0.02 -6.59 -12.62
N ILE A 163 0.41 -5.66 -11.75
CA ILE A 163 0.83 -5.97 -10.38
C ILE A 163 0.01 -5.18 -9.36
N LEU A 164 -0.53 -5.88 -8.35
CA LEU A 164 -1.08 -5.27 -7.14
C LEU A 164 0.04 -5.14 -6.11
N LEU A 165 0.46 -3.91 -5.83
CA LEU A 165 1.50 -3.60 -4.83
C LEU A 165 0.84 -3.11 -3.54
N CYS A 166 0.98 -3.89 -2.46
CA CYS A 166 0.24 -3.71 -1.21
C CYS A 166 1.08 -3.03 -0.12
N ASP A 167 0.46 -2.13 0.66
CA ASP A 167 1.02 -1.55 1.89
C ASP A 167 -0.06 -1.41 2.97
N ASP A 168 0.33 -1.23 4.21
CA ASP A 168 -0.61 -1.03 5.33
C ASP A 168 -1.14 0.42 5.38
N VAL A 169 -0.29 1.40 5.08
CA VAL A 169 -0.66 2.83 5.10
C VAL A 169 -0.07 3.58 3.91
N LEU A 170 -0.91 4.16 3.11
CA LEU A 170 -0.53 5.09 2.06
C LEU A 170 -0.44 6.52 2.64
N THR A 171 0.78 6.95 3.00
CA THR A 171 1.03 8.29 3.54
C THR A 171 1.26 9.30 2.41
N THR A 172 2.51 9.67 2.14
CA THR A 172 2.89 10.50 0.98
C THR A 172 2.98 9.72 -0.33
N GLY A 173 2.83 8.40 -0.27
CA GLY A 173 3.04 7.53 -1.42
C GLY A 173 4.51 7.30 -1.81
N SER A 174 5.47 7.95 -1.14
CA SER A 174 6.90 7.88 -1.54
C SER A 174 7.44 6.46 -1.59
N THR A 175 7.18 5.64 -0.58
CA THR A 175 7.59 4.22 -0.55
C THR A 175 6.95 3.42 -1.69
N MET A 176 5.64 3.59 -1.84
CA MET A 176 4.86 2.95 -2.91
C MET A 176 5.41 3.34 -4.28
N ASN A 177 5.67 4.63 -4.48
CA ASN A 177 6.18 5.19 -5.73
C ASN A 177 7.58 4.65 -6.07
N CYS A 178 8.49 4.57 -5.09
CA CYS A 178 9.82 3.97 -5.29
C CYS A 178 9.73 2.50 -5.69
N CYS A 179 8.91 1.72 -5.00
CA CYS A 179 8.71 0.30 -5.31
C CYS A 179 8.07 0.12 -6.69
N ALA A 180 7.05 0.91 -7.03
CA ALA A 180 6.40 0.88 -8.33
C ALA A 180 7.38 1.23 -9.47
N ALA A 181 8.21 2.27 -9.29
CA ALA A 181 9.24 2.64 -10.25
C ALA A 181 10.22 1.50 -10.55
N LEU A 182 10.63 0.75 -9.52
CA LEU A 182 11.48 -0.43 -9.69
C LEU A 182 10.79 -1.54 -10.50
N LEU A 183 9.49 -1.79 -10.27
CA LEU A 183 8.71 -2.77 -11.02
C LEU A 183 8.51 -2.32 -12.47
N LYS A 184 8.22 -1.04 -12.71
CA LYS A 184 8.11 -0.45 -14.05
C LYS A 184 9.44 -0.56 -14.81
N ALA A 185 10.57 -0.31 -14.16
CA ALA A 185 11.90 -0.47 -14.76
C ALA A 185 12.21 -1.93 -15.16
N GLN A 186 11.52 -2.92 -14.57
CA GLN A 186 11.58 -4.33 -14.95
C GLN A 186 10.59 -4.73 -16.04
N GLY A 187 9.79 -3.76 -16.54
CA GLY A 187 8.85 -3.95 -17.64
C GLY A 187 7.40 -4.18 -17.23
N ALA A 188 7.03 -3.98 -15.96
CA ALA A 188 5.64 -4.09 -15.54
C ALA A 188 4.74 -3.14 -16.35
N ALA A 189 3.66 -3.68 -16.94
CA ALA A 189 2.72 -2.91 -17.74
C ALA A 189 1.87 -1.99 -16.86
N GLU A 190 1.42 -2.49 -15.70
CA GLU A 190 0.62 -1.74 -14.76
C GLU A 190 1.02 -2.07 -13.32
N VAL A 191 1.06 -1.05 -12.45
CA VAL A 191 1.23 -1.21 -11.01
C VAL A 191 0.10 -0.48 -10.31
N THR A 192 -0.75 -1.21 -9.61
CA THR A 192 -1.81 -0.64 -8.78
C THR A 192 -1.40 -0.68 -7.31
N ALA A 193 -1.36 0.49 -6.68
CA ALA A 193 -1.14 0.62 -5.24
C ALA A 193 -2.40 0.16 -4.49
N VAL A 194 -2.24 -0.74 -3.52
CA VAL A 194 -3.34 -1.23 -2.67
C VAL A 194 -2.99 -0.98 -1.21
N ALA A 195 -3.82 -0.26 -0.47
CA ALA A 195 -3.54 0.05 0.92
C ALA A 195 -4.74 -0.18 1.85
N ALA A 196 -4.48 -0.67 3.06
CA ALA A 196 -5.52 -0.81 4.07
C ALA A 196 -6.06 0.56 4.49
N THR A 197 -5.15 1.54 4.65
CA THR A 197 -5.52 2.90 5.07
C THR A 197 -4.72 3.96 4.31
N THR A 198 -5.27 5.18 4.24
CA THR A 198 -4.54 6.38 3.78
C THR A 198 -4.65 7.50 4.81
N THR A 199 -3.61 8.34 4.89
CA THR A 199 -3.66 9.53 5.75
C THR A 199 -4.46 10.65 5.08
N GLN A 200 -5.25 11.36 5.89
CA GLN A 200 -5.85 12.64 5.51
C GLN A 200 -4.85 13.77 5.77
N LEU A 201 -4.87 14.82 4.97
CA LEU A 201 -4.21 16.06 5.32
C LEU A 201 -4.95 16.63 6.53
N GLN A 202 -4.22 16.88 7.63
CA GLN A 202 -4.83 17.62 8.73
C GLN A 202 -5.18 19.00 8.19
N LYS A 203 -6.48 19.32 8.13
CA LYS A 203 -6.88 20.72 8.01
C LYS A 203 -6.29 21.42 9.22
N THR A 204 -5.27 22.26 9.03
CA THR A 204 -4.84 23.23 10.03
C THR A 204 -6.11 23.95 10.46
N LYS A 205 -6.48 23.81 11.76
CA LYS A 205 -7.54 24.67 12.31
C LYS A 205 -7.13 26.10 11.98
N PRO A 206 -8.01 26.91 11.39
CA PRO A 206 -7.73 28.34 11.33
C PRO A 206 -7.48 28.76 12.79
N ASN A 207 -6.37 29.44 13.04
CA ASN A 207 -6.12 30.10 14.32
C ASN A 207 -7.25 31.12 14.50
N ASP A 208 -8.15 30.84 15.45
CA ASP A 208 -9.06 31.83 16.01
C ASP A 208 -8.27 32.88 16.79
#